data_6e135660fb667b454ba3704e1932e106
#
_entry.id   6e135660fb667b454ba3704e1932e106
#
_cell.length_a   1.000
_cell.length_b   1.000
_cell.length_c   1.000
_cell.angle_alpha   90.00
_cell.angle_beta   90.00
_cell.angle_gamma   90.00
#
_symmetry.space_group_name_H-M   'P 1'
#
loop_
_entity.id
_entity.type
_entity.pdbx_description
1 polymer ?
#
loop_
_entity_poly.entity_id
_entity_poly.type
_entity_poly.pdbx_seq_one_letter_code
_entity_poly.pdbx_strand_id
1 'polypeptide(L)'
;MKKLVQAFVSLIIATSTFGGVTSVAAKENTPAYKIEYQDADSMQSVFTKELHKKYANVKFKKKTKNVSVYESKNYKVKVKDLDIDTVGKQTVSIEGKNKNTNEKHSAEVSIKVEDTTAPVITCEDTVTVEQNEAFDINRYVSLNEEGTVTVTKNVDTTNTGTFTTTIKAKD
;
A
#
# COMPACT_ATOMS: atom_id res chain seq x y z
N MET A 1 16.94 -11.41 -7.32
CA MET A 1 15.88 -12.26 -6.74
C MET A 1 14.55 -11.92 -7.36
N LYS A 2 13.75 -12.88 -7.83
CA LYS A 2 12.47 -12.63 -8.50
C LYS A 2 11.38 -12.47 -7.42
N LYS A 3 10.75 -11.30 -7.38
CA LYS A 3 9.61 -10.99 -6.49
C LYS A 3 8.39 -11.78 -6.95
N LEU A 4 7.75 -12.52 -6.06
CA LEU A 4 6.49 -13.19 -6.32
C LEU A 4 5.36 -12.35 -5.70
N VAL A 5 4.60 -11.67 -6.55
CA VAL A 5 3.39 -10.95 -6.14
C VAL A 5 2.22 -11.93 -6.22
N GLN A 6 1.58 -12.23 -5.09
CA GLN A 6 0.37 -13.06 -5.04
C GLN A 6 -0.83 -12.16 -4.74
N ALA A 7 -1.70 -11.98 -5.74
CA ALA A 7 -2.98 -11.32 -5.58
C ALA A 7 -4.00 -12.29 -4.98
N PHE A 8 -4.64 -11.93 -3.86
CA PHE A 8 -5.78 -12.65 -3.32
C PHE A 8 -7.09 -12.07 -3.88
N VAL A 9 -7.82 -12.88 -4.62
CA VAL A 9 -9.22 -12.62 -5.00
C VAL A 9 -10.10 -13.30 -3.96
N SER A 10 -10.83 -12.53 -3.17
CA SER A 10 -11.86 -13.04 -2.26
C SER A 10 -13.20 -13.09 -2.99
N LEU A 11 -13.69 -14.30 -3.26
CA LEU A 11 -15.02 -14.56 -3.81
C LEU A 11 -16.00 -14.78 -2.64
N ILE A 12 -16.89 -13.84 -2.39
CA ILE A 12 -18.01 -14.04 -1.45
C ILE A 12 -19.23 -14.44 -2.27
N ILE A 13 -19.63 -15.72 -2.14
CA ILE A 13 -20.92 -16.20 -2.64
C ILE A 13 -21.92 -16.04 -1.49
N ALA A 14 -22.85 -15.10 -1.62
CA ALA A 14 -24.00 -15.01 -0.75
C ALA A 14 -25.21 -15.62 -1.42
N THR A 15 -25.64 -16.79 -0.96
CA THR A 15 -26.96 -17.33 -1.27
C THR A 15 -27.92 -16.90 -0.17
N SER A 16 -28.93 -16.10 -0.49
CA SER A 16 -30.07 -15.85 0.39
C SER A 16 -31.37 -16.10 -0.37
N THR A 17 -32.12 -17.06 0.11
CA THR A 17 -33.54 -17.23 -0.23
C THR A 17 -34.39 -16.69 0.89
N PHE A 18 -35.46 -15.99 0.50
CA PHE A 18 -36.72 -15.68 1.18
C PHE A 18 -36.91 -14.32 1.88
N GLY A 19 -37.97 -13.63 1.41
CA GLY A 19 -38.77 -12.69 2.17
C GLY A 19 -38.61 -11.23 1.75
N GLY A 20 -39.58 -10.73 0.97
CA GLY A 20 -39.61 -9.39 0.43
C GLY A 20 -39.43 -8.28 1.46
N VAL A 21 -38.30 -7.66 1.39
CA VAL A 21 -38.06 -6.27 1.73
C VAL A 21 -37.14 -5.77 0.63
N THR A 22 -37.56 -4.78 -0.12
CA THR A 22 -36.68 -4.05 -1.05
C THR A 22 -35.65 -3.28 -0.22
N SER A 23 -34.63 -3.98 0.24
CA SER A 23 -33.42 -3.30 0.68
C SER A 23 -32.78 -2.72 -0.59
N VAL A 24 -32.79 -1.41 -0.69
CA VAL A 24 -31.87 -0.70 -1.57
C VAL A 24 -30.48 -1.18 -1.16
N ALA A 25 -29.91 -2.10 -1.95
CA ALA A 25 -28.54 -2.53 -1.75
C ALA A 25 -27.69 -1.25 -1.75
N ALA A 26 -27.12 -0.92 -0.62
CA ALA A 26 -26.11 0.11 -0.55
C ALA A 26 -25.06 -0.30 -1.60
N LYS A 27 -24.90 0.52 -2.64
CA LYS A 27 -23.91 0.33 -3.68
C LYS A 27 -22.59 0.19 -2.93
N GLU A 28 -22.00 -1.01 -2.91
CA GLU A 28 -20.69 -1.21 -2.31
C GLU A 28 -19.80 -0.16 -2.93
N ASN A 29 -19.33 0.77 -2.10
CA ASN A 29 -18.51 1.89 -2.54
C ASN A 29 -17.11 1.31 -2.82
N THR A 30 -17.00 0.61 -3.96
CA THR A 30 -15.73 0.10 -4.44
C THR A 30 -14.83 1.31 -4.66
N PRO A 31 -13.65 1.40 -4.03
CA PRO A 31 -12.79 2.55 -4.21
C PRO A 31 -12.46 2.70 -5.69
N ALA A 32 -12.68 3.90 -6.22
CA ALA A 32 -12.46 4.18 -7.64
C ALA A 32 -10.96 4.16 -7.99
N TYR A 33 -10.11 4.35 -6.99
CA TYR A 33 -8.67 4.50 -7.15
C TYR A 33 -7.90 3.76 -6.06
N LYS A 34 -6.74 3.23 -6.44
CA LYS A 34 -5.74 2.68 -5.54
C LYS A 34 -4.54 3.61 -5.55
N ILE A 35 -4.01 3.91 -4.38
CA ILE A 35 -2.79 4.70 -4.20
C ILE A 35 -1.83 3.94 -3.28
N GLU A 36 -0.55 4.14 -3.50
CA GLU A 36 0.50 3.47 -2.75
C GLU A 36 0.68 4.09 -1.36
N TYR A 37 0.87 3.24 -0.35
CA TYR A 37 1.20 3.62 1.02
C TYR A 37 2.47 4.50 1.04
N GLN A 38 2.46 5.56 1.82
CA GLN A 38 3.52 6.55 1.95
C GLN A 38 4.01 7.22 0.65
N ASP A 39 3.34 6.97 -0.50
CA ASP A 39 3.63 7.63 -1.76
C ASP A 39 2.59 8.70 -2.11
N ALA A 40 2.88 9.95 -1.72
CA ALA A 40 2.02 11.08 -2.03
C ALA A 40 1.88 11.35 -3.53
N ASP A 41 2.88 11.00 -4.34
CA ASP A 41 2.87 11.24 -5.80
C ASP A 41 1.98 10.24 -6.54
N SER A 42 1.58 9.12 -5.94
CA SER A 42 0.61 8.16 -6.50
C SER A 42 -0.77 8.79 -6.77
N MET A 43 -1.10 9.89 -6.08
CA MET A 43 -2.32 10.69 -6.33
C MET A 43 -2.38 11.35 -7.71
N GLN A 44 -1.30 11.43 -8.48
CA GLN A 44 -1.30 12.09 -9.80
C GLN A 44 -2.26 11.43 -10.80
N SER A 45 -2.44 10.13 -10.71
CA SER A 45 -3.40 9.39 -11.55
C SER A 45 -4.84 9.84 -11.29
N VAL A 46 -5.17 10.08 -10.01
CA VAL A 46 -6.48 10.60 -9.57
C VAL A 46 -6.71 12.01 -10.12
N PHE A 47 -5.73 12.90 -9.98
CA PHE A 47 -5.85 14.27 -10.47
C PHE A 47 -6.07 14.33 -11.98
N THR A 48 -5.37 13.48 -12.73
CA THR A 48 -5.49 13.41 -14.18
C THR A 48 -6.91 13.06 -14.63
N LYS A 49 -7.57 12.13 -13.93
CA LYS A 49 -8.90 11.67 -14.25
C LYS A 49 -9.99 12.62 -13.75
N GLU A 50 -9.88 13.03 -12.48
CA GLU A 50 -10.94 13.80 -11.80
C GLU A 50 -10.87 15.32 -12.05
N LEU A 51 -9.65 15.87 -12.25
CA LEU A 51 -9.45 17.29 -12.44
C LEU A 51 -9.05 17.69 -13.87
N HIS A 52 -8.93 16.76 -14.79
CA HIS A 52 -8.40 16.90 -16.15
C HIS A 52 -6.88 16.75 -16.28
N LYS A 53 -6.46 16.30 -17.47
CA LYS A 53 -5.08 15.99 -17.85
C LYS A 53 -4.07 17.11 -17.57
N LYS A 54 -4.50 18.37 -17.55
CA LYS A 54 -3.66 19.53 -17.23
C LYS A 54 -3.09 19.53 -15.80
N TYR A 55 -3.65 18.75 -14.88
CA TYR A 55 -3.17 18.61 -13.50
C TYR A 55 -2.20 17.43 -13.32
N ALA A 56 -1.88 16.66 -14.36
CA ALA A 56 -1.03 15.46 -14.27
C ALA A 56 0.40 15.73 -13.75
N ASN A 57 0.92 16.97 -13.91
CA ASN A 57 2.32 17.31 -13.59
C ASN A 57 2.46 18.11 -12.28
N VAL A 58 1.46 18.08 -11.41
CA VAL A 58 1.62 18.65 -10.07
C VAL A 58 2.41 17.68 -9.20
N LYS A 59 3.32 18.17 -8.37
CA LYS A 59 4.14 17.39 -7.45
C LYS A 59 3.76 17.69 -6.02
N PHE A 60 3.88 16.71 -5.15
CA PHE A 60 3.68 16.91 -3.73
C PHE A 60 4.63 18.00 -3.21
N LYS A 61 4.10 18.92 -2.42
CA LYS A 61 4.86 20.03 -1.87
C LYS A 61 4.90 20.03 -0.35
N LYS A 62 3.75 19.81 0.28
CA LYS A 62 3.64 19.81 1.76
C LYS A 62 2.32 19.22 2.22
N LYS A 63 2.33 18.69 3.45
CA LYS A 63 1.14 18.32 4.23
C LYS A 63 0.97 19.30 5.39
N THR A 64 -0.23 19.73 5.63
CA THR A 64 -0.62 20.52 6.81
C THR A 64 -1.86 19.85 7.40
N LYS A 65 -1.84 19.56 8.68
CA LYS A 65 -2.87 18.81 9.44
C LYS A 65 -3.77 17.87 8.60
N ASN A 66 -4.74 18.40 7.85
CA ASN A 66 -5.69 17.61 7.06
C ASN A 66 -5.65 17.95 5.57
N VAL A 67 -4.62 18.65 5.08
CA VAL A 67 -4.54 19.07 3.68
C VAL A 67 -3.16 18.78 3.10
N SER A 68 -3.13 17.96 2.10
CA SER A 68 -1.96 17.75 1.22
C SER A 68 -2.01 18.72 0.05
N VAL A 69 -0.89 19.34 -0.27
CA VAL A 69 -0.78 20.35 -1.33
C VAL A 69 0.19 19.87 -2.39
N TYR A 70 -0.27 19.90 -3.63
CA TYR A 70 0.50 19.58 -4.83
C TYR A 70 0.58 20.79 -5.73
N GLU A 71 1.72 21.06 -6.33
CA GLU A 71 1.90 22.24 -7.17
C GLU A 71 2.74 21.95 -8.41
N SER A 72 2.44 22.69 -9.48
CA SER A 72 3.29 22.90 -10.64
C SER A 72 3.40 24.40 -10.92
N LYS A 73 4.09 24.79 -12.00
CA LYS A 73 4.19 26.21 -12.41
C LYS A 73 2.81 26.89 -12.48
N ASN A 74 1.84 26.24 -13.12
CA ASN A 74 0.55 26.84 -13.45
C ASN A 74 -0.63 26.33 -12.61
N TYR A 75 -0.46 25.21 -11.88
CA TYR A 75 -1.56 24.55 -11.20
C TYR A 75 -1.23 24.26 -9.73
N LYS A 76 -2.28 24.29 -8.93
CA LYS A 76 -2.23 23.88 -7.51
C LYS A 76 -3.39 22.93 -7.24
N VAL A 77 -3.12 21.82 -6.55
CA VAL A 77 -4.15 20.90 -6.06
C VAL A 77 -4.06 20.83 -4.54
N LYS A 78 -5.21 20.86 -3.89
CA LYS A 78 -5.37 20.59 -2.46
C LYS A 78 -6.17 19.31 -2.31
N VAL A 79 -5.70 18.41 -1.47
CA VAL A 79 -6.41 17.19 -1.09
C VAL A 79 -6.68 17.28 0.41
N LYS A 80 -7.94 17.20 0.80
CA LYS A 80 -8.37 17.14 2.20
C LYS A 80 -8.65 15.71 2.59
N ASP A 81 -8.38 15.42 3.86
CA ASP A 81 -8.68 14.15 4.52
C ASP A 81 -7.94 12.94 3.92
N LEU A 82 -6.80 13.19 3.26
CA LEU A 82 -5.90 12.17 2.76
C LEU A 82 -4.91 11.77 3.86
N ASP A 83 -4.92 10.50 4.21
CA ASP A 83 -3.92 9.87 5.07
C ASP A 83 -3.24 8.72 4.32
N ILE A 84 -2.05 8.98 3.78
CA ILE A 84 -1.23 7.97 3.08
C ILE A 84 -0.45 7.07 4.04
N ASP A 85 -0.43 7.39 5.33
CA ASP A 85 0.26 6.63 6.36
C ASP A 85 -0.65 5.55 7.00
N THR A 86 -1.91 5.46 6.54
CA THR A 86 -2.89 4.45 6.99
C THR A 86 -3.46 3.69 5.81
N VAL A 87 -3.19 2.40 5.76
CA VAL A 87 -3.75 1.48 4.75
C VAL A 87 -5.26 1.37 4.95
N GLY A 88 -6.02 1.42 3.85
CA GLY A 88 -7.48 1.28 3.92
C GLY A 88 -8.24 2.18 2.96
N LYS A 89 -9.57 2.10 3.04
CA LYS A 89 -10.50 2.93 2.23
C LYS A 89 -10.67 4.30 2.87
N GLN A 90 -10.59 5.34 2.04
CA GLN A 90 -10.76 6.73 2.45
C GLN A 90 -11.60 7.47 1.41
N THR A 91 -12.33 8.50 1.87
CA THR A 91 -12.99 9.46 0.99
C THR A 91 -12.25 10.79 1.12
N VAL A 92 -11.75 11.31 0.01
CA VAL A 92 -10.96 12.53 -0.02
C VAL A 92 -11.62 13.58 -0.91
N SER A 93 -11.51 14.84 -0.51
CA SER A 93 -11.96 15.98 -1.30
C SER A 93 -10.76 16.62 -1.99
N ILE A 94 -10.83 16.74 -3.33
CA ILE A 94 -9.78 17.34 -4.15
C ILE A 94 -10.26 18.66 -4.77
N GLU A 95 -9.42 19.70 -4.71
CA GLU A 95 -9.64 20.98 -5.35
C GLU A 95 -8.43 21.35 -6.20
N GLY A 96 -8.59 21.41 -7.51
CA GLY A 96 -7.61 21.91 -8.46
C GLY A 96 -7.86 23.38 -8.80
N LYS A 97 -6.77 24.19 -8.84
CA LYS A 97 -6.82 25.60 -9.21
C LYS A 97 -5.78 25.91 -10.26
N ASN A 98 -6.19 26.61 -11.33
CA ASN A 98 -5.27 27.27 -12.26
C ASN A 98 -4.79 28.59 -11.62
N LYS A 99 -3.49 28.76 -11.43
CA LYS A 99 -2.89 29.94 -10.76
C LYS A 99 -3.03 31.22 -11.58
N ASN A 100 -3.14 31.10 -12.91
CA ASN A 100 -3.19 32.26 -13.83
C ASN A 100 -4.64 32.74 -14.03
N THR A 101 -5.58 31.83 -14.24
CA THR A 101 -6.99 32.15 -14.53
C THR A 101 -7.90 32.13 -13.31
N ASN A 102 -7.42 31.59 -12.17
CA ASN A 102 -8.21 31.32 -10.97
C ASN A 102 -9.35 30.30 -11.17
N GLU A 103 -9.44 29.65 -12.33
CA GLU A 103 -10.38 28.57 -12.61
C GLU A 103 -10.19 27.43 -11.60
N LYS A 104 -11.28 26.90 -11.07
CA LYS A 104 -11.29 25.82 -10.08
C LYS A 104 -12.07 24.61 -10.58
N HIS A 105 -11.62 23.44 -10.20
CA HIS A 105 -12.31 22.17 -10.35
C HIS A 105 -12.24 21.41 -9.03
N SER A 106 -13.33 20.77 -8.63
CA SER A 106 -13.35 19.97 -7.40
C SER A 106 -14.08 18.65 -7.63
N ALA A 107 -13.66 17.63 -6.91
CA ALA A 107 -14.29 16.32 -6.88
C ALA A 107 -14.13 15.72 -5.47
N GLU A 108 -15.05 14.81 -5.13
CA GLU A 108 -14.93 13.93 -3.98
C GLU A 108 -14.74 12.52 -4.51
N VAL A 109 -13.70 11.83 -4.04
CA VAL A 109 -13.31 10.52 -4.57
C VAL A 109 -13.08 9.51 -3.45
N SER A 110 -13.47 8.27 -3.70
CA SER A 110 -13.13 7.14 -2.85
C SER A 110 -11.80 6.55 -3.33
N ILE A 111 -10.84 6.46 -2.43
CA ILE A 111 -9.53 5.85 -2.67
C ILE A 111 -9.30 4.69 -1.72
N LYS A 112 -8.39 3.79 -2.07
CA LYS A 112 -7.82 2.81 -1.17
C LYS A 112 -6.32 2.99 -1.12
N VAL A 113 -5.78 3.22 0.06
CA VAL A 113 -4.33 3.16 0.32
C VAL A 113 -3.97 1.70 0.47
N GLU A 114 -3.04 1.21 -0.33
CA GLU A 114 -2.53 -0.16 -0.31
C GLU A 114 -1.01 -0.11 -0.18
N ASP A 115 -0.45 -0.97 0.65
CA ASP A 115 0.98 -1.26 0.64
C ASP A 115 1.21 -2.42 -0.33
N THR A 116 1.93 -2.16 -1.41
CA THR A 116 2.31 -3.17 -2.41
C THR A 116 3.81 -3.42 -2.43
N THR A 117 4.54 -2.77 -1.53
CA THR A 117 5.98 -2.93 -1.39
C THR A 117 6.27 -4.14 -0.52
N ALA A 118 7.00 -5.10 -1.04
CA ALA A 118 7.38 -6.28 -0.27
C ALA A 118 8.51 -5.94 0.72
N PRO A 119 8.51 -6.53 1.94
CA PRO A 119 9.54 -6.30 2.93
C PRO A 119 10.93 -6.67 2.42
N VAL A 120 11.91 -5.84 2.78
CA VAL A 120 13.32 -6.06 2.46
C VAL A 120 13.99 -6.79 3.61
N ILE A 121 14.57 -7.95 3.31
CA ILE A 121 15.31 -8.77 4.26
C ILE A 121 16.74 -8.27 4.36
N THR A 122 17.20 -8.03 5.57
CA THR A 122 18.61 -7.82 5.91
C THR A 122 19.06 -8.96 6.81
N CYS A 123 20.09 -9.70 6.41
CA CYS A 123 20.70 -10.78 7.18
C CYS A 123 22.17 -10.93 6.81
N GLU A 124 22.94 -11.61 7.66
CA GLU A 124 24.28 -12.08 7.33
C GLU A 124 24.21 -13.25 6.36
N ASP A 125 25.20 -13.37 5.47
CA ASP A 125 25.27 -14.47 4.50
C ASP A 125 25.54 -15.83 5.16
N THR A 126 26.18 -15.83 6.32
CA THR A 126 26.53 -17.04 7.08
C THR A 126 26.42 -16.75 8.58
N VAL A 127 25.78 -17.66 9.29
CA VAL A 127 25.68 -17.64 10.75
C VAL A 127 26.18 -18.97 11.31
N THR A 128 26.79 -18.94 12.50
CA THR A 128 27.24 -20.13 13.21
C THR A 128 26.29 -20.41 14.39
N VAL A 129 25.85 -21.64 14.49
CA VAL A 129 24.97 -22.14 15.56
C VAL A 129 25.64 -23.33 16.22
N GLU A 130 25.59 -23.42 17.55
CA GLU A 130 26.13 -24.55 18.29
C GLU A 130 25.35 -25.84 17.99
N GLN A 131 26.04 -26.97 18.01
CA GLN A 131 25.41 -28.27 17.83
C GLN A 131 24.33 -28.48 18.90
N ASN A 132 23.14 -28.97 18.50
CA ASN A 132 21.95 -29.16 19.33
C ASN A 132 21.29 -27.85 19.86
N GLU A 133 21.77 -26.68 19.49
CA GLU A 133 21.03 -25.44 19.76
C GLU A 133 19.86 -25.31 18.78
N ALA A 134 18.70 -24.86 19.28
CA ALA A 134 17.56 -24.58 18.41
C ALA A 134 17.85 -23.41 17.45
N PHE A 135 17.70 -23.64 16.16
CA PHE A 135 17.87 -22.58 15.16
C PHE A 135 16.60 -21.71 15.10
N ASP A 136 16.73 -20.44 15.46
CA ASP A 136 15.68 -19.42 15.31
C ASP A 136 16.16 -18.35 14.34
N ILE A 137 15.55 -18.30 13.15
CA ILE A 137 15.90 -17.36 12.09
C ILE A 137 15.68 -15.90 12.51
N ASN A 138 14.73 -15.61 13.38
CA ASN A 138 14.42 -14.23 13.79
C ASN A 138 15.57 -13.58 14.57
N ARG A 139 16.53 -14.35 15.07
CA ARG A 139 17.76 -13.83 15.71
C ARG A 139 18.76 -13.28 14.71
N TYR A 140 18.68 -13.63 13.44
CA TYR A 140 19.68 -13.36 12.40
C TYR A 140 19.15 -12.51 11.25
N VAL A 141 17.85 -12.16 11.28
CA VAL A 141 17.16 -11.45 10.20
C VAL A 141 16.46 -10.23 10.75
N SER A 142 16.52 -9.13 10.00
CA SER A 142 15.68 -7.96 10.22
C SER A 142 14.93 -7.60 8.94
N LEU A 143 13.75 -7.01 9.11
CA LEU A 143 12.95 -6.44 8.03
C LEU A 143 12.95 -4.92 8.15
N ASN A 144 12.80 -4.23 7.01
CA ASN A 144 12.66 -2.77 6.98
C ASN A 144 11.25 -2.29 7.39
N GLU A 145 10.30 -3.22 7.50
CA GLU A 145 8.89 -2.98 7.83
C GLU A 145 8.29 -4.19 8.58
N GLU A 146 7.05 -4.07 9.03
CA GLU A 146 6.36 -5.18 9.70
C GLU A 146 6.09 -6.32 8.71
N GLY A 147 6.39 -7.54 9.12
CA GLY A 147 6.21 -8.71 8.26
C GLY A 147 6.58 -10.02 8.94
N THR A 148 6.28 -11.11 8.26
CA THR A 148 6.57 -12.47 8.71
C THR A 148 7.74 -13.08 7.95
N VAL A 149 8.72 -13.58 8.70
CA VAL A 149 9.88 -14.31 8.14
C VAL A 149 9.61 -15.82 8.20
N THR A 150 9.89 -16.50 7.11
CA THR A 150 9.80 -17.96 7.01
C THR A 150 11.03 -18.55 6.37
N VAL A 151 11.42 -19.76 6.79
CA VAL A 151 12.46 -20.55 6.15
C VAL A 151 11.84 -21.65 5.30
N THR A 152 12.41 -21.94 4.14
CA THR A 152 11.89 -22.99 3.26
C THR A 152 12.31 -24.39 3.66
N LYS A 153 13.38 -24.50 4.43
CA LYS A 153 13.91 -25.76 4.95
C LYS A 153 14.47 -25.51 6.34
N ASN A 154 13.99 -26.27 7.31
CA ASN A 154 14.54 -26.22 8.66
C ASN A 154 16.02 -26.66 8.65
N VAL A 155 16.83 -25.98 9.45
CA VAL A 155 18.21 -26.33 9.69
C VAL A 155 18.25 -27.39 10.78
N ASP A 156 18.87 -28.55 10.46
CA ASP A 156 19.10 -29.61 11.41
C ASP A 156 20.43 -29.36 12.16
N THR A 157 20.33 -28.95 13.41
CA THR A 157 21.48 -28.65 14.27
C THR A 157 22.01 -29.88 15.03
N THR A 158 21.40 -31.07 14.91
CA THR A 158 21.88 -32.27 15.55
C THR A 158 23.19 -32.80 14.96
N ASN A 159 23.46 -32.43 13.72
CA ASN A 159 24.69 -32.80 13.01
C ASN A 159 25.56 -31.57 12.76
N THR A 160 26.86 -31.75 12.83
CA THR A 160 27.83 -30.73 12.43
C THR A 160 27.94 -30.67 10.90
N GLY A 161 28.10 -29.47 10.34
CA GLY A 161 28.24 -29.27 8.90
C GLY A 161 27.77 -27.90 8.46
N THR A 162 27.79 -27.67 7.15
CA THR A 162 27.25 -26.46 6.52
C THR A 162 25.88 -26.75 5.95
N PHE A 163 24.89 -26.00 6.34
CA PHE A 163 23.51 -26.11 5.90
C PHE A 163 23.10 -24.84 5.17
N THR A 164 22.29 -24.97 4.14
CA THR A 164 21.75 -23.85 3.39
C THR A 164 20.24 -23.84 3.48
N THR A 165 19.66 -22.68 3.81
CA THR A 165 18.22 -22.46 3.77
C THR A 165 17.89 -21.19 2.98
N THR A 166 16.64 -21.10 2.51
CA THR A 166 16.15 -19.91 1.84
C THR A 166 15.18 -19.20 2.75
N ILE A 167 15.36 -17.90 2.90
CA ILE A 167 14.51 -17.04 3.73
C ILE A 167 13.51 -16.35 2.81
N LYS A 168 12.26 -16.28 3.28
CA LYS A 168 11.19 -15.50 2.63
C LYS A 168 10.57 -14.59 3.66
N ALA A 169 10.27 -13.35 3.26
CA ALA A 169 9.48 -12.43 4.04
C ALA A 169 8.17 -12.11 3.32
N LYS A 170 7.15 -11.83 4.11
CA LYS A 170 5.82 -11.43 3.65
C LYS A 170 5.21 -10.48 4.68
N ASP A 171 4.60 -9.41 4.23
CA ASP A 171 3.68 -8.51 4.90
C ASP A 171 2.24 -9.04 4.92
#